data_fe271bf14a75f1db2428c5949b34bd0a
#
_entry.id   fe271bf14a75f1db2428c5949b34bd0a
#
_cell.length_a   1.000
_cell.length_b   1.000
_cell.length_c   1.000
_cell.angle_alpha   90.00
_cell.angle_beta   90.00
_cell.angle_gamma   90.00
#
_symmetry.space_group_name_H-M   'P 1'
#
loop_
_entity.id
_entity.type
_entity.pdbx_description
1 polymer ?
#
loop_
_entity_poly.entity_id
_entity_poly.type
_entity_poly.pdbx_seq_one_letter_code
_entity_poly.pdbx_strand_id
1 'polypeptide(L)'
;MTMPGYRTKLESIAIAGVGNLFIRSLLDRQQYYDPDGAAERLGIGPAVWPLFGLLWPSALHLAAQLALRPVCADEKILEIGCGLGLASLVGHRRGARITASDCHPLAGDFLRENLLLNDLCASLRYKHGQWGEARPASILDAGRIQLSSRYDLIIGSDLLYDRDMPAELAAFIDQHAVDDAEVWIVDPNRVHRPAFNRNMAALGFALQQDMQLSSLPPQADSPAAPYKGRMLVYRR
;
A
#
# COMPACT_ATOMS: atom_id res chain seq x y z
N MET A 1 -21.34 21.85 -2.52
CA MET A 1 -20.32 20.88 -2.03
C MET A 1 -19.31 21.68 -1.22
N THR A 2 -19.19 21.45 0.05
CA THR A 2 -18.10 22.01 0.87
C THR A 2 -16.78 21.44 0.38
N MET A 3 -15.83 22.31 0.09
CA MET A 3 -14.46 21.89 -0.27
C MET A 3 -13.87 21.10 0.91
N PRO A 4 -13.21 19.95 0.67
CA PRO A 4 -12.49 19.29 1.75
C PRO A 4 -11.46 20.23 2.35
N GLY A 5 -11.20 20.14 3.65
CA GLY A 5 -10.25 21.00 4.36
C GLY A 5 -8.77 20.69 4.04
N TYR A 6 -8.48 19.95 2.98
CA TYR A 6 -7.15 19.63 2.46
C TYR A 6 -7.06 19.94 0.96
N ARG A 7 -5.84 20.13 0.48
CA ARG A 7 -5.54 20.38 -0.95
C ARG A 7 -4.93 19.15 -1.60
N THR A 8 -5.23 18.97 -2.87
CA THR A 8 -4.71 17.86 -3.68
C THR A 8 -3.98 18.39 -4.92
N LYS A 9 -3.16 17.54 -5.52
CA LYS A 9 -2.53 17.70 -6.83
C LYS A 9 -2.83 16.49 -7.69
N LEU A 10 -2.68 16.64 -9.00
CA LEU A 10 -2.80 15.57 -9.98
C LEU A 10 -1.46 15.41 -10.70
N GLU A 11 -0.95 14.18 -10.72
CA GLU A 11 0.32 13.85 -11.36
C GLU A 11 0.13 12.70 -12.36
N SER A 12 0.86 12.75 -13.49
CA SER A 12 0.92 11.65 -14.45
C SER A 12 2.14 10.79 -14.17
N ILE A 13 1.90 9.54 -13.83
CA ILE A 13 2.93 8.58 -13.41
C ILE A 13 3.13 7.55 -14.51
N ALA A 14 4.33 7.55 -15.11
CA ALA A 14 4.70 6.56 -16.13
C ALA A 14 5.11 5.23 -15.48
N ILE A 15 4.45 4.14 -15.86
CA ILE A 15 4.83 2.78 -15.47
C ILE A 15 5.15 1.97 -16.72
N ALA A 16 6.39 1.47 -16.82
CA ALA A 16 6.84 0.69 -17.96
C ALA A 16 5.93 -0.54 -18.19
N GLY A 17 5.48 -0.72 -19.43
CA GLY A 17 4.60 -1.83 -19.83
C GLY A 17 3.12 -1.67 -19.48
N VAL A 18 2.72 -0.58 -18.77
CA VAL A 18 1.33 -0.34 -18.38
C VAL A 18 0.80 1.00 -18.90
N GLY A 19 1.70 1.91 -19.28
CA GLY A 19 1.38 3.28 -19.67
C GLY A 19 1.22 4.21 -18.46
N ASN A 20 0.77 5.44 -18.71
CA ASN A 20 0.63 6.43 -17.65
C ASN A 20 -0.61 6.16 -16.79
N LEU A 21 -0.46 6.45 -15.51
CA LEU A 21 -1.54 6.54 -14.53
C LEU A 21 -1.65 7.99 -14.03
N PHE A 22 -2.87 8.53 -14.00
CA PHE A 22 -3.16 9.81 -13.37
C PHE A 22 -3.47 9.56 -11.89
N ILE A 23 -2.69 10.18 -11.02
CA ILE A 23 -2.81 9.99 -9.57
C ILE A 23 -3.13 11.33 -8.91
N ARG A 24 -4.28 11.39 -8.25
CA ARG A 24 -4.61 12.44 -7.30
C ARG A 24 -4.00 12.08 -5.95
N SER A 25 -3.19 12.97 -5.43
CA SER A 25 -2.54 12.86 -4.12
C SER A 25 -2.78 14.11 -3.28
N LEU A 26 -2.49 14.07 -1.99
CA LEU A 26 -2.37 15.29 -1.18
C LEU A 26 -1.26 16.19 -1.74
N LEU A 27 -1.45 17.49 -1.61
CA LEU A 27 -0.47 18.47 -2.12
C LEU A 27 0.90 18.29 -1.45
N ASP A 28 0.92 18.10 -0.13
CA ASP A 28 2.12 17.97 0.68
C ASP A 28 1.85 17.28 2.03
N ARG A 29 2.88 17.15 2.87
CA ARG A 29 2.81 16.53 4.21
C ARG A 29 2.17 17.40 5.29
N GLN A 30 1.83 18.63 5.01
CA GLN A 30 1.28 19.58 5.98
C GLN A 30 -0.25 19.58 5.98
N GLN A 31 -0.87 18.73 5.16
CA GLN A 31 -2.32 18.58 5.12
C GLN A 31 -2.81 17.81 6.35
N TYR A 32 -3.86 18.30 6.97
CA TYR A 32 -4.60 17.61 8.04
C TYR A 32 -6.05 18.03 7.99
N TYR A 33 -6.97 17.07 8.00
CA TYR A 33 -8.40 17.33 8.04
C TYR A 33 -9.14 16.09 8.57
N ASP A 34 -9.62 16.16 9.78
CA ASP A 34 -10.36 15.08 10.46
C ASP A 34 -11.52 15.65 11.26
N PRO A 35 -12.52 16.31 10.59
CA PRO A 35 -13.59 17.04 11.27
C PRO A 35 -14.47 16.16 12.15
N ASP A 36 -14.61 14.89 11.79
CA ASP A 36 -15.43 13.92 12.51
C ASP A 36 -14.61 13.04 13.48
N GLY A 37 -13.31 13.28 13.61
CA GLY A 37 -12.40 12.48 14.44
C GLY A 37 -12.26 11.02 13.98
N ALA A 38 -12.51 10.73 12.70
CA ALA A 38 -12.48 9.37 12.19
C ALA A 38 -11.06 8.78 12.19
N ALA A 39 -10.07 9.59 11.86
CA ALA A 39 -8.66 9.18 11.89
C ALA A 39 -8.15 9.11 13.35
N GLU A 40 -8.51 10.08 14.18
CA GLU A 40 -8.15 10.10 15.62
C GLU A 40 -8.63 8.83 16.34
N ARG A 41 -9.89 8.41 16.11
CA ARG A 41 -10.42 7.15 16.67
C ARG A 41 -9.63 5.92 16.26
N LEU A 42 -8.96 5.95 15.11
CA LEU A 42 -8.06 4.90 14.63
C LEU A 42 -6.61 5.08 15.11
N GLY A 43 -6.34 6.10 15.96
CA GLY A 43 -4.99 6.42 16.44
C GLY A 43 -4.09 7.10 15.42
N ILE A 44 -4.67 7.58 14.33
CA ILE A 44 -3.95 8.29 13.27
C ILE A 44 -3.88 9.77 13.65
N GLY A 45 -2.76 10.16 14.29
CA GLY A 45 -2.53 11.56 14.69
C GLY A 45 -2.10 12.45 13.51
N PRO A 46 -2.09 13.79 13.72
CA PRO A 46 -1.81 14.76 12.64
C PRO A 46 -0.52 14.56 11.87
N ALA A 47 0.54 14.06 12.52
CA ALA A 47 1.83 13.81 11.86
C ALA A 47 1.80 12.60 10.91
N VAL A 48 0.93 11.62 11.18
CA VAL A 48 0.79 10.38 10.41
C VAL A 48 -0.33 10.50 9.37
N TRP A 49 -1.33 11.34 9.66
CA TRP A 49 -2.52 11.49 8.85
C TRP A 49 -2.23 11.69 7.34
N PRO A 50 -1.30 12.57 6.90
CA PRO A 50 -1.10 12.81 5.47
C PRO A 50 -0.37 11.68 4.74
N LEU A 51 0.22 10.73 5.46
CA LEU A 51 1.13 9.72 4.87
C LEU A 51 0.42 8.81 3.85
N PHE A 52 -0.86 8.48 4.06
CA PHE A 52 -1.65 7.66 3.13
C PHE A 52 -1.82 8.33 1.76
N GLY A 53 -1.91 9.66 1.75
CA GLY A 53 -2.28 10.45 0.58
C GLY A 53 -1.09 10.96 -0.25
N LEU A 54 0.12 10.50 0.01
CA LEU A 54 1.34 10.90 -0.70
C LEU A 54 1.84 9.78 -1.61
N LEU A 55 2.43 10.19 -2.74
CA LEU A 55 3.11 9.24 -3.63
C LEU A 55 4.53 8.99 -3.14
N TRP A 56 4.76 7.80 -2.61
CA TRP A 56 6.06 7.39 -2.10
C TRP A 56 6.92 6.72 -3.16
N PRO A 57 8.25 6.94 -3.20
CA PRO A 57 9.13 6.27 -4.16
C PRO A 57 9.04 4.74 -4.12
N SER A 58 8.87 4.16 -2.93
CA SER A 58 8.70 2.71 -2.77
C SER A 58 7.45 2.16 -3.47
N ALA A 59 6.36 2.93 -3.50
CA ALA A 59 5.13 2.54 -4.21
C ALA A 59 5.34 2.50 -5.73
N LEU A 60 6.14 3.43 -6.28
CA LEU A 60 6.53 3.41 -7.70
C LEU A 60 7.31 2.14 -8.06
N HIS A 61 8.25 1.76 -7.20
CA HIS A 61 9.04 0.54 -7.39
C HIS A 61 8.18 -0.72 -7.30
N LEU A 62 7.29 -0.78 -6.30
CA LEU A 62 6.36 -1.91 -6.15
C LEU A 62 5.46 -2.05 -7.37
N ALA A 63 4.89 -0.94 -7.85
CA ALA A 63 4.06 -0.90 -9.03
C ALA A 63 4.81 -1.36 -10.30
N ALA A 64 6.07 -0.91 -10.48
CA ALA A 64 6.92 -1.34 -11.59
C ALA A 64 7.25 -2.84 -11.55
N GLN A 65 7.53 -3.40 -10.36
CA GLN A 65 7.75 -4.84 -10.20
C GLN A 65 6.48 -5.65 -10.49
N LEU A 66 5.34 -5.20 -9.99
CA LEU A 66 4.06 -5.85 -10.27
C LEU A 66 3.69 -5.77 -11.77
N ALA A 67 4.07 -4.69 -12.45
CA ALA A 67 3.87 -4.54 -13.89
C ALA A 67 4.61 -5.60 -14.72
N LEU A 68 5.72 -6.14 -14.22
CA LEU A 68 6.52 -7.17 -14.87
C LEU A 68 6.05 -8.60 -14.54
N ARG A 69 5.30 -8.78 -13.43
CA ARG A 69 4.81 -10.10 -13.01
C ARG A 69 3.77 -10.63 -13.99
N PRO A 70 3.84 -11.91 -14.42
CA PRO A 70 2.76 -12.56 -15.15
C PRO A 70 1.45 -12.51 -14.36
N VAL A 71 0.33 -12.24 -15.04
CA VAL A 71 -1.01 -12.26 -14.41
C VAL A 71 -1.52 -13.69 -14.41
N CYS A 72 -1.86 -14.22 -13.23
CA CYS A 72 -2.48 -15.51 -13.04
C CYS A 72 -3.95 -15.30 -12.63
N ALA A 73 -4.90 -15.89 -13.36
CA ALA A 73 -6.33 -15.65 -13.18
C ALA A 73 -6.85 -16.06 -11.80
N ASP A 74 -6.31 -17.11 -11.22
CA ASP A 74 -6.74 -17.66 -9.93
C ASP A 74 -5.99 -17.05 -8.74
N GLU A 75 -4.88 -16.33 -8.98
CA GLU A 75 -4.07 -15.70 -7.94
C GLU A 75 -4.82 -14.53 -7.31
N LYS A 76 -5.00 -14.56 -5.99
CA LYS A 76 -5.54 -13.46 -5.21
C LYS A 76 -4.40 -12.64 -4.65
N ILE A 77 -4.35 -11.38 -5.03
CA ILE A 77 -3.31 -10.44 -4.58
C ILE A 77 -3.91 -9.49 -3.54
N LEU A 78 -3.16 -9.19 -2.48
CA LEU A 78 -3.47 -8.17 -1.49
C LEU A 78 -2.37 -7.11 -1.47
N GLU A 79 -2.72 -5.84 -1.68
CA GLU A 79 -1.85 -4.72 -1.33
C GLU A 79 -2.22 -4.21 0.05
N ILE A 80 -1.27 -4.28 1.00
CA ILE A 80 -1.41 -3.79 2.38
C ILE A 80 -0.77 -2.42 2.54
N GLY A 81 -1.42 -1.53 3.33
CA GLY A 81 -0.99 -0.13 3.44
C GLY A 81 -0.95 0.56 2.09
N CYS A 82 -2.00 0.36 1.30
CA CYS A 82 -2.01 0.75 -0.11
C CYS A 82 -1.93 2.27 -0.34
N GLY A 83 -2.31 3.09 0.64
CA GLY A 83 -2.38 4.54 0.51
C GLY A 83 -3.19 4.96 -0.72
N LEU A 84 -2.50 5.49 -1.74
CA LEU A 84 -3.10 5.88 -3.02
C LEU A 84 -3.41 4.69 -3.95
N GLY A 85 -2.94 3.49 -3.62
CA GLY A 85 -3.21 2.24 -4.33
C GLY A 85 -2.51 2.10 -5.70
N LEU A 86 -1.33 2.70 -5.89
CA LEU A 86 -0.66 2.69 -7.19
C LEU A 86 -0.40 1.27 -7.72
N ALA A 87 0.11 0.35 -6.90
CA ALA A 87 0.34 -1.03 -7.33
C ALA A 87 -0.99 -1.75 -7.59
N SER A 88 -2.02 -1.49 -6.79
CA SER A 88 -3.38 -2.03 -7.03
C SER A 88 -3.97 -1.55 -8.36
N LEU A 89 -3.79 -0.27 -8.72
CA LEU A 89 -4.24 0.27 -10.01
C LEU A 89 -3.51 -0.40 -11.18
N VAL A 90 -2.19 -0.62 -11.06
CA VAL A 90 -1.39 -1.35 -12.06
C VAL A 90 -1.87 -2.79 -12.21
N GLY A 91 -2.01 -3.52 -11.10
CA GLY A 91 -2.50 -4.90 -11.11
C GLY A 91 -3.90 -5.01 -11.72
N HIS A 92 -4.81 -4.11 -11.32
CA HIS A 92 -6.18 -4.07 -11.82
C HIS A 92 -6.26 -3.75 -13.33
N ARG A 93 -5.48 -2.76 -13.81
CA ARG A 93 -5.39 -2.44 -15.25
C ARG A 93 -4.93 -3.62 -16.09
N ARG A 94 -4.07 -4.49 -15.53
CA ARG A 94 -3.57 -5.69 -16.16
C ARG A 94 -4.51 -6.91 -16.04
N GLY A 95 -5.63 -6.77 -15.33
CA GLY A 95 -6.60 -7.85 -15.12
C GLY A 95 -6.27 -8.78 -13.95
N ALA A 96 -5.34 -8.42 -13.05
CA ALA A 96 -5.05 -9.19 -11.84
C ALA A 96 -6.22 -9.12 -10.84
N ARG A 97 -6.45 -10.20 -10.10
CA ARG A 97 -7.44 -10.26 -9.03
C ARG A 97 -6.87 -9.68 -7.74
N ILE A 98 -6.79 -8.35 -7.67
CA ILE A 98 -6.18 -7.63 -6.56
C ILE A 98 -7.22 -6.99 -5.62
N THR A 99 -6.88 -6.95 -4.33
CA THR A 99 -7.60 -6.22 -3.28
C THR A 99 -6.63 -5.21 -2.67
N ALA A 100 -7.03 -3.96 -2.59
CA ALA A 100 -6.30 -2.91 -1.88
C ALA A 100 -6.79 -2.83 -0.43
N SER A 101 -5.88 -2.60 0.52
CA SER A 101 -6.21 -2.47 1.93
C SER A 101 -5.38 -1.40 2.62
N ASP A 102 -6.04 -0.59 3.44
CA ASP A 102 -5.41 0.43 4.27
C ASP A 102 -6.24 0.66 5.54
N CYS A 103 -5.62 1.22 6.58
CA CYS A 103 -6.31 1.61 7.80
C CYS A 103 -6.84 3.04 7.75
N HIS A 104 -6.33 3.90 6.86
CA HIS A 104 -6.71 5.30 6.80
C HIS A 104 -8.15 5.49 6.30
N PRO A 105 -8.98 6.33 6.96
CA PRO A 105 -10.40 6.49 6.61
C PRO A 105 -10.65 7.01 5.19
N LEU A 106 -9.73 7.76 4.61
CA LEU A 106 -9.86 8.34 3.26
C LEU A 106 -9.20 7.51 2.15
N ALA A 107 -8.41 6.46 2.47
CA ALA A 107 -7.67 5.71 1.46
C ALA A 107 -8.59 5.09 0.39
N GLY A 108 -9.74 4.53 0.81
CA GLY A 108 -10.72 3.97 -0.11
C GLY A 108 -11.35 5.00 -1.06
N ASP A 109 -11.54 6.24 -0.60
CA ASP A 109 -12.09 7.32 -1.41
C ASP A 109 -11.07 7.81 -2.45
N PHE A 110 -9.81 8.01 -2.03
CA PHE A 110 -8.73 8.35 -2.95
C PHE A 110 -8.50 7.25 -4.00
N LEU A 111 -8.53 5.98 -3.61
CA LEU A 111 -8.43 4.87 -4.56
C LEU A 111 -9.57 4.90 -5.59
N ARG A 112 -10.81 5.15 -5.15
CA ARG A 112 -11.98 5.24 -6.05
C ARG A 112 -11.83 6.41 -7.03
N GLU A 113 -11.39 7.58 -6.55
CA GLU A 113 -11.12 8.73 -7.43
C GLU A 113 -10.00 8.41 -8.43
N ASN A 114 -8.93 7.76 -7.99
CA ASN A 114 -7.82 7.37 -8.86
C ASN A 114 -8.22 6.30 -9.90
N LEU A 115 -9.16 5.41 -9.58
CA LEU A 115 -9.77 4.50 -10.57
C LEU A 115 -10.50 5.28 -11.66
N LEU A 116 -11.35 6.24 -11.27
CA LEU A 116 -12.13 7.06 -12.21
C LEU A 116 -11.23 7.92 -13.13
N LEU A 117 -10.17 8.51 -12.58
CA LEU A 117 -9.20 9.31 -13.33
C LEU A 117 -8.47 8.50 -14.42
N ASN A 118 -8.46 7.19 -14.30
CA ASN A 118 -7.77 6.29 -15.21
C ASN A 118 -8.71 5.44 -16.07
N ASP A 119 -10.00 5.76 -16.10
CA ASP A 119 -11.05 5.01 -16.82
C ASP A 119 -11.03 3.51 -16.46
N LEU A 120 -10.67 3.19 -15.20
CA LEU A 120 -10.64 1.83 -14.71
C LEU A 120 -11.99 1.44 -14.09
N CYS A 121 -12.39 0.20 -14.32
CA CYS A 121 -13.62 -0.34 -13.75
C CYS A 121 -13.58 -0.29 -12.21
N ALA A 122 -14.68 0.15 -11.58
CA ALA A 122 -14.83 0.21 -10.12
C ALA A 122 -14.89 -1.16 -9.44
N SER A 123 -14.56 -2.24 -10.15
CA SER A 123 -14.54 -3.62 -9.60
C SER A 123 -13.30 -3.93 -8.74
N LEU A 124 -12.30 -3.03 -8.70
CA LEU A 124 -11.19 -3.18 -7.77
C LEU A 124 -11.73 -3.12 -6.34
N ARG A 125 -11.39 -4.15 -5.56
CA ARG A 125 -11.88 -4.28 -4.18
C ARG A 125 -11.01 -3.45 -3.24
N TYR A 126 -11.66 -2.65 -2.40
CA TYR A 126 -11.03 -2.03 -1.24
C TYR A 126 -11.61 -2.65 0.03
N LYS A 127 -10.74 -2.98 0.99
CA LYS A 127 -11.13 -3.46 2.31
C LYS A 127 -10.31 -2.77 3.39
N HIS A 128 -10.96 -2.42 4.49
CA HIS A 128 -10.26 -1.85 5.63
C HIS A 128 -9.40 -2.94 6.30
N GLY A 129 -8.12 -2.65 6.52
CA GLY A 129 -7.18 -3.52 7.22
C GLY A 129 -6.30 -2.70 8.14
N GLN A 130 -6.26 -3.10 9.40
CA GLN A 130 -5.43 -2.49 10.42
C GLN A 130 -4.62 -3.58 11.12
N TRP A 131 -3.33 -3.38 11.26
CA TRP A 131 -2.45 -4.18 12.09
C TRP A 131 -2.17 -3.46 13.41
N GLY A 132 -1.70 -4.21 14.43
CA GLY A 132 -1.57 -3.74 15.81
C GLY A 132 -2.73 -4.16 16.70
N GLU A 133 -2.85 -3.56 17.88
CA GLU A 133 -3.88 -3.91 18.83
C GLU A 133 -5.28 -3.78 18.22
N ALA A 134 -6.03 -4.88 18.26
CA ALA A 134 -7.41 -4.91 17.80
C ALA A 134 -8.23 -3.92 18.62
N ARG A 135 -8.64 -2.82 18.01
CA ARG A 135 -9.60 -1.90 18.63
C ARG A 135 -11.01 -2.50 18.58
N PRO A 136 -11.87 -2.21 19.56
CA PRO A 136 -13.22 -2.73 19.55
C PRO A 136 -13.91 -2.46 18.22
N ALA A 137 -14.54 -3.47 17.65
CA ALA A 137 -15.28 -3.39 16.38
C ALA A 137 -16.28 -2.23 16.34
N SER A 138 -16.88 -1.86 17.49
CA SER A 138 -17.79 -0.72 17.63
C SER A 138 -17.20 0.64 17.23
N ILE A 139 -15.88 0.79 17.22
CA ILE A 139 -15.19 2.02 16.80
C ILE A 139 -14.92 2.01 15.28
N LEU A 140 -14.82 0.82 14.69
CA LEU A 140 -14.39 0.62 13.30
C LEU A 140 -15.55 0.51 12.31
N ASP A 141 -16.78 0.21 12.78
CA ASP A 141 -17.78 -0.48 11.95
C ASP A 141 -18.89 0.37 11.32
N ALA A 142 -18.77 1.67 11.27
CA ALA A 142 -19.75 2.44 10.50
C ALA A 142 -19.60 2.19 8.97
N GLY A 143 -19.93 0.97 8.53
CA GLY A 143 -20.07 0.64 7.09
C GLY A 143 -18.80 0.25 6.33
N ARG A 144 -17.68 -0.04 7.01
CA ARG A 144 -16.44 -0.46 6.34
C ARG A 144 -16.35 -1.99 6.22
N ILE A 145 -16.10 -2.46 5.00
CA ILE A 145 -15.88 -3.89 4.76
C ILE A 145 -14.47 -4.26 5.24
N GLN A 146 -14.42 -5.09 6.29
CA GLN A 146 -13.17 -5.56 6.88
C GLN A 146 -12.47 -6.60 6.01
N LEU A 147 -11.13 -6.61 6.08
CA LEU A 147 -10.31 -7.64 5.46
C LEU A 147 -10.48 -8.96 6.22
N SER A 148 -10.88 -10.03 5.53
CA SER A 148 -11.15 -11.34 6.14
C SER A 148 -10.72 -12.53 5.27
N SER A 149 -10.21 -12.27 4.07
CA SER A 149 -9.80 -13.32 3.12
C SER A 149 -8.31 -13.66 3.28
N ARG A 150 -7.90 -14.80 2.70
CA ARG A 150 -6.49 -15.16 2.52
C ARG A 150 -6.07 -14.99 1.06
N TYR A 151 -4.78 -14.74 0.83
CA TYR A 151 -4.21 -14.32 -0.43
C TYR A 151 -2.95 -15.11 -0.77
N ASP A 152 -2.75 -15.36 -2.05
CA ASP A 152 -1.61 -16.08 -2.61
C ASP A 152 -0.37 -15.19 -2.69
N LEU A 153 -0.57 -13.89 -2.98
CA LEU A 153 0.46 -12.87 -2.98
C LEU A 153 0.04 -11.69 -2.11
N ILE A 154 0.89 -11.31 -1.17
CA ILE A 154 0.72 -10.09 -0.36
C ILE A 154 1.84 -9.12 -0.71
N ILE A 155 1.49 -7.89 -1.08
CA ILE A 155 2.44 -6.86 -1.47
C ILE A 155 2.26 -5.61 -0.61
N GLY A 156 3.35 -4.89 -0.39
CA GLY A 156 3.32 -3.63 0.34
C GLY A 156 4.59 -2.80 0.16
N SER A 157 4.48 -1.51 0.40
CA SER A 157 5.61 -0.60 0.26
C SER A 157 5.65 0.44 1.37
N ASP A 158 6.86 0.76 1.85
CA ASP A 158 7.15 1.81 2.84
C ASP A 158 6.46 1.63 4.21
N LEU A 159 6.26 0.38 4.66
CA LEU A 159 5.46 0.04 5.83
C LEU A 159 6.25 -0.02 7.15
N LEU A 160 7.60 -0.13 7.10
CA LEU A 160 8.44 -0.34 8.28
C LEU A 160 8.93 0.98 8.89
N TYR A 161 8.03 1.94 9.13
CA TYR A 161 8.38 3.30 9.56
C TYR A 161 8.36 3.50 11.09
N ASP A 162 7.82 2.58 11.87
CA ASP A 162 7.75 2.63 13.32
C ASP A 162 8.39 1.38 13.95
N ARG A 163 8.73 1.47 15.26
CA ARG A 163 9.42 0.44 16.02
C ARG A 163 8.60 -0.85 16.18
N ASP A 164 7.31 -0.74 16.39
CA ASP A 164 6.41 -1.86 16.67
C ASP A 164 5.85 -2.50 15.39
N MET A 165 5.90 -1.78 14.27
CA MET A 165 5.47 -2.23 12.95
C MET A 165 6.00 -3.59 12.51
N PRO A 166 7.27 -3.98 12.73
CA PRO A 166 7.78 -5.26 12.26
C PRO A 166 7.02 -6.48 12.77
N ALA A 167 6.61 -6.49 14.04
CA ALA A 167 5.88 -7.60 14.64
C ALA A 167 4.41 -7.59 14.21
N GLU A 168 3.77 -6.44 14.30
CA GLU A 168 2.36 -6.26 13.95
C GLU A 168 2.10 -6.55 12.47
N LEU A 169 2.96 -6.05 11.57
CA LEU A 169 2.86 -6.28 10.14
C LEU A 169 3.07 -7.76 9.79
N ALA A 170 4.07 -8.43 10.41
CA ALA A 170 4.31 -9.84 10.18
C ALA A 170 3.11 -10.70 10.63
N ALA A 171 2.53 -10.42 11.79
CA ALA A 171 1.33 -11.11 12.29
C ALA A 171 0.11 -10.88 11.37
N PHE A 172 -0.07 -9.65 10.87
CA PHE A 172 -1.13 -9.33 9.93
C PHE A 172 -0.95 -10.07 8.59
N ILE A 173 0.27 -10.15 8.08
CA ILE A 173 0.59 -10.92 6.87
C ILE A 173 0.25 -12.40 7.08
N ASP A 174 0.66 -13.00 8.21
CA ASP A 174 0.39 -14.40 8.53
C ASP A 174 -1.11 -14.71 8.57
N GLN A 175 -1.90 -13.83 9.18
CA GLN A 175 -3.35 -13.95 9.25
C GLN A 175 -4.01 -14.01 7.86
N HIS A 176 -3.45 -13.29 6.88
CA HIS A 176 -4.05 -13.12 5.55
C HIS A 176 -3.33 -13.89 4.45
N ALA A 177 -2.26 -14.61 4.74
CA ALA A 177 -1.55 -15.45 3.79
C ALA A 177 -2.15 -16.86 3.71
N VAL A 178 -2.18 -17.46 2.50
CA VAL A 178 -2.36 -18.91 2.35
C VAL A 178 -1.07 -19.64 2.76
N ASP A 179 -1.13 -20.97 2.85
CA ASP A 179 0.00 -21.76 3.39
C ASP A 179 1.26 -21.70 2.51
N ASP A 180 1.13 -21.50 1.21
CA ASP A 180 2.21 -21.35 0.22
C ASP A 180 2.35 -19.92 -0.34
N ALA A 181 1.94 -18.93 0.44
CA ALA A 181 1.92 -17.54 0.01
C ALA A 181 3.31 -16.96 -0.28
N GLU A 182 3.33 -16.06 -1.25
CA GLU A 182 4.46 -15.17 -1.53
C GLU A 182 4.20 -13.78 -0.95
N VAL A 183 5.24 -13.12 -0.43
CA VAL A 183 5.13 -11.77 0.15
C VAL A 183 6.21 -10.86 -0.43
N TRP A 184 5.81 -9.71 -0.96
CA TRP A 184 6.70 -8.69 -1.51
C TRP A 184 6.65 -7.42 -0.69
N ILE A 185 7.76 -7.01 -0.10
CA ILE A 185 7.87 -5.74 0.61
C ILE A 185 8.95 -4.87 -0.05
N VAL A 186 8.55 -3.69 -0.51
CA VAL A 186 9.50 -2.66 -0.96
C VAL A 186 9.73 -1.68 0.18
N ASP A 187 10.97 -1.65 0.67
CA ASP A 187 11.38 -0.83 1.81
C ASP A 187 12.52 0.12 1.43
N PRO A 188 12.47 1.42 1.80
CA PRO A 188 13.52 2.39 1.49
C PRO A 188 14.80 2.20 2.32
N ASN A 189 15.05 0.99 2.79
CA ASN A 189 16.18 0.58 3.62
C ASN A 189 16.10 1.11 5.06
N ARG A 190 14.92 1.02 5.68
CA ARG A 190 14.69 1.46 7.06
C ARG A 190 15.39 0.56 8.08
N VAL A 191 15.66 1.13 9.26
CA VAL A 191 16.36 0.44 10.36
C VAL A 191 15.57 -0.76 10.93
N HIS A 192 14.27 -0.83 10.70
CA HIS A 192 13.39 -1.88 11.24
C HIS A 192 13.34 -3.16 10.40
N ARG A 193 13.90 -3.17 9.19
CA ARG A 193 13.94 -4.34 8.30
C ARG A 193 14.53 -5.61 8.95
N PRO A 194 15.65 -5.58 9.70
CA PRO A 194 16.16 -6.80 10.35
C PRO A 194 15.20 -7.42 11.38
N ALA A 195 14.44 -6.59 12.10
CA ALA A 195 13.41 -7.07 13.01
C ALA A 195 12.26 -7.72 12.24
N PHE A 196 11.82 -7.12 11.15
CA PHE A 196 10.79 -7.70 10.27
C PHE A 196 11.22 -9.06 9.69
N ASN A 197 12.45 -9.18 9.18
CA ASN A 197 12.98 -10.45 8.68
C ASN A 197 12.92 -11.56 9.74
N ARG A 198 13.28 -11.25 11.01
CA ARG A 198 13.20 -12.24 12.11
C ARG A 198 11.76 -12.65 12.42
N ASN A 199 10.83 -11.69 12.43
CA ASN A 199 9.42 -11.99 12.70
C ASN A 199 8.80 -12.83 11.57
N MET A 200 9.08 -12.51 10.30
CA MET A 200 8.66 -13.32 9.16
C MET A 200 9.20 -14.74 9.22
N ALA A 201 10.49 -14.90 9.55
CA ALA A 201 11.10 -16.21 9.70
C ALA A 201 10.47 -17.04 10.85
N ALA A 202 10.14 -16.40 11.97
CA ALA A 202 9.46 -17.05 13.10
C ALA A 202 8.04 -17.54 12.73
N LEU A 203 7.40 -16.93 11.73
CA LEU A 203 6.09 -17.31 11.19
C LEU A 203 6.20 -18.28 9.99
N GLY A 204 7.40 -18.78 9.69
CA GLY A 204 7.63 -19.74 8.62
C GLY A 204 7.88 -19.15 7.23
N PHE A 205 7.98 -17.83 7.11
CA PHE A 205 8.31 -17.18 5.83
C PHE A 205 9.82 -17.07 5.64
N ALA A 206 10.37 -17.79 4.67
CA ALA A 206 11.78 -17.72 4.31
C ALA A 206 12.05 -16.57 3.35
N LEU A 207 13.03 -15.72 3.65
CA LEU A 207 13.50 -14.68 2.75
C LEU A 207 14.18 -15.32 1.53
N GLN A 208 13.57 -15.23 0.37
CA GLN A 208 14.07 -15.78 -0.90
C GLN A 208 14.95 -14.79 -1.63
N GLN A 209 14.59 -13.51 -1.62
CA GLN A 209 15.33 -12.46 -2.30
C GLN A 209 15.40 -11.20 -1.42
N ASP A 210 16.55 -10.56 -1.43
CA ASP A 210 16.80 -9.23 -0.85
C ASP A 210 17.56 -8.42 -1.92
N MET A 211 16.80 -7.80 -2.82
CA MET A 211 17.31 -7.15 -4.03
C MET A 211 17.36 -5.64 -3.86
N GLN A 212 18.52 -5.05 -4.07
CA GLN A 212 18.66 -3.59 -4.13
C GLN A 212 17.97 -3.05 -5.39
N LEU A 213 17.14 -2.04 -5.23
CA LEU A 213 16.46 -1.39 -6.33
C LEU A 213 17.25 -0.17 -6.80
N SER A 214 17.43 -0.08 -8.12
CA SER A 214 18.01 1.10 -8.76
C SER A 214 16.94 2.17 -8.94
N SER A 215 17.38 3.44 -9.07
CA SER A 215 16.47 4.55 -9.34
C SER A 215 15.63 4.29 -10.60
N LEU A 216 14.34 4.60 -10.53
CA LEU A 216 13.47 4.61 -11.69
C LEU A 216 13.80 5.81 -12.60
N PRO A 217 13.45 5.76 -13.89
CA PRO A 217 13.55 6.92 -14.75
C PRO A 217 12.88 8.15 -14.13
N PRO A 218 13.42 9.37 -14.37
CA PRO A 218 12.82 10.60 -13.87
C PRO A 218 11.35 10.68 -14.31
N GLN A 219 10.45 11.04 -13.40
CA GLN A 219 9.11 11.48 -13.75
C GLN A 219 9.19 12.93 -14.25
N ALA A 220 8.25 13.35 -15.11
CA ALA A 220 8.33 14.61 -15.85
C ALA A 220 8.59 15.87 -14.98
N ASP A 221 8.15 15.85 -13.70
CA ASP A 221 8.21 16.99 -12.79
C ASP A 221 9.10 16.76 -11.53
N SER A 222 9.86 15.66 -11.49
CA SER A 222 10.67 15.35 -10.32
C SER A 222 12.08 14.88 -10.70
N PRO A 223 13.15 15.55 -10.22
CA PRO A 223 14.51 15.05 -10.45
C PRO A 223 14.66 13.65 -9.83
N ALA A 224 15.27 12.74 -10.57
CA ALA A 224 15.57 11.40 -10.09
C ALA A 224 16.53 11.45 -8.90
N ALA A 225 15.99 11.45 -7.69
CA ALA A 225 16.81 11.20 -6.52
C ALA A 225 17.23 9.71 -6.51
N PRO A 226 18.51 9.40 -6.17
CA PRO A 226 18.95 8.02 -6.10
C PRO A 226 18.12 7.26 -5.04
N TYR A 227 17.40 6.23 -5.48
CA TYR A 227 16.65 5.34 -4.59
C TYR A 227 17.61 4.30 -3.99
N LYS A 228 17.58 4.14 -2.66
CA LYS A 228 18.43 3.21 -1.92
C LYS A 228 17.65 2.04 -1.29
N GLY A 229 16.41 1.87 -1.71
CA GLY A 229 15.54 0.85 -1.15
C GLY A 229 15.81 -0.55 -1.71
N ARG A 230 15.11 -1.50 -1.14
CA ARG A 230 15.23 -2.92 -1.45
C ARG A 230 13.85 -3.54 -1.64
N MET A 231 13.80 -4.55 -2.48
CA MET A 231 12.66 -5.46 -2.58
C MET A 231 12.98 -6.74 -1.82
N LEU A 232 12.13 -7.10 -0.89
CA LEU A 232 12.20 -8.30 -0.08
C LEU A 232 11.12 -9.25 -0.57
N VAL A 233 11.50 -10.47 -0.94
CA VAL A 233 10.57 -11.53 -1.35
C VAL A 233 10.66 -12.67 -0.35
N TYR A 234 9.53 -13.00 0.27
CA TYR A 234 9.42 -14.14 1.19
C TYR A 234 8.48 -15.18 0.60
N ARG A 235 8.68 -16.43 1.00
CA ARG A 235 7.76 -17.55 0.75
C ARG A 235 7.63 -18.41 2.00
N ARG A 236 6.45 -18.94 2.17
CA ARG A 236 6.16 -19.94 3.19
C ARG A 236 6.02 -21.30 2.54
#